data_c235f66053f6b485b0bb10df768a6bcb
#
_entry.id   c235f66053f6b485b0bb10df768a6bcb
#
_cell.length_a   1.000
_cell.length_b   1.000
_cell.length_c   1.000
_cell.angle_alpha   90.00
_cell.angle_beta   90.00
_cell.angle_gamma   90.00
#
_symmetry.space_group_name_H-M   'P 1'
#
loop_
_entity.id
_entity.type
_entity.pdbx_description
1 polymer ?
#
loop_
_entity_poly.entity_id
_entity_poly.type
_entity_poly.pdbx_seq_one_letter_code
_entity_poly.pdbx_strand_id
1 'polypeptide(L)'
;MNKIVLLLFLFIPLAGLAQRFNGGILAGGVISQVDGDNNQGYHKVGYLGGAFVSLKISPRSSFQLEMEYIQKGARKNADTLTNMDTTFLNRLHYLEIPLLYQYTFAKRFQAEIGPAADVFLGSYEEVNGLEPPYLTVPYQTVTLTGIIGITCFITDHLKAGFRFNYSLMSIRTDYVAGARKILFETGQYNNVLSLGLSWYFKPRDY
;
A
#
# COMPACT_ATOMS: atom_id res chain seq x y z
N MET A 1 -16.71 44.59 15.45
CA MET A 1 -16.96 43.50 14.49
C MET A 1 -16.91 42.20 15.27
N ASN A 2 -18.05 41.52 15.42
CA ASN A 2 -18.16 40.36 16.32
C ASN A 2 -17.21 39.24 15.88
N LYS A 3 -16.43 38.66 16.83
CA LYS A 3 -15.50 37.54 16.59
C LYS A 3 -16.17 36.36 15.92
N ILE A 4 -17.49 36.18 16.11
CA ILE A 4 -18.33 35.18 15.46
C ILE A 4 -18.45 35.43 13.95
N VAL A 5 -18.58 36.69 13.51
CA VAL A 5 -18.68 37.06 12.08
C VAL A 5 -17.33 36.81 11.39
N LEU A 6 -16.21 37.08 12.06
CA LEU A 6 -14.87 36.79 11.53
C LEU A 6 -14.61 35.27 11.38
N LEU A 7 -15.09 34.49 12.34
CA LEU A 7 -15.04 33.01 12.28
C LEU A 7 -15.89 32.47 11.13
N LEU A 8 -17.11 33.00 10.91
CA LEU A 8 -17.96 32.60 9.79
C LEU A 8 -17.32 32.93 8.42
N PHE A 9 -16.66 34.08 8.29
CA PHE A 9 -15.94 34.44 7.05
C PHE A 9 -14.73 33.54 6.76
N LEU A 10 -14.11 32.94 7.77
CA LEU A 10 -13.00 32.01 7.60
C LEU A 10 -13.45 30.63 7.03
N PHE A 11 -14.73 30.26 7.23
CA PHE A 11 -15.29 28.99 6.75
C PHE A 11 -15.88 29.06 5.33
N ILE A 12 -16.15 30.26 4.79
CA ILE A 12 -16.73 30.42 3.44
C ILE A 12 -15.80 29.90 2.33
N PRO A 13 -14.47 30.14 2.30
CA PRO A 13 -13.61 29.60 1.25
C PRO A 13 -13.44 28.08 1.31
N LEU A 14 -13.63 27.45 2.48
CA LEU A 14 -13.58 25.97 2.60
C LEU A 14 -14.76 25.28 1.90
N ALA A 15 -15.94 25.90 1.83
CA ALA A 15 -17.10 25.33 1.16
C ALA A 15 -16.92 25.23 -0.36
N GLY A 16 -16.19 26.16 -1.00
CA GLY A 16 -15.88 26.10 -2.43
C GLY A 16 -14.83 25.02 -2.79
N LEU A 17 -13.96 24.67 -1.87
CA LEU A 17 -12.98 23.59 -2.03
C LEU A 17 -13.61 22.21 -1.79
N ALA A 18 -14.63 22.13 -0.93
CA ALA A 18 -15.32 20.88 -0.61
C ALA A 18 -16.00 20.22 -1.82
N GLN A 19 -16.35 20.97 -2.86
CA GLN A 19 -16.94 20.44 -4.10
C GLN A 19 -15.94 19.64 -4.97
N ARG A 20 -14.64 19.85 -4.77
CA ARG A 20 -13.57 19.14 -5.51
C ARG A 20 -13.14 17.84 -4.83
N PHE A 21 -13.59 17.60 -3.59
CA PHE A 21 -13.25 16.40 -2.86
C PHE A 21 -14.28 15.29 -3.11
N ASN A 22 -13.77 14.09 -3.36
CA ASN A 22 -14.55 12.88 -3.38
C ASN A 22 -13.91 11.87 -2.43
N GLY A 23 -14.71 11.14 -1.70
CA GLY A 23 -14.25 10.09 -0.79
C GLY A 23 -14.79 8.74 -1.20
N GLY A 24 -14.19 7.69 -0.64
CA GLY A 24 -14.62 6.34 -0.90
C GLY A 24 -13.94 5.33 -0.01
N ILE A 25 -14.26 4.07 -0.27
CA ILE A 25 -13.65 2.91 0.36
C ILE A 25 -12.96 2.05 -0.70
N LEU A 26 -11.98 1.28 -0.28
CA LEU A 26 -11.27 0.36 -1.15
C LEU A 26 -11.03 -0.99 -0.45
N ALA A 27 -10.96 -2.05 -1.25
CA ALA A 27 -10.61 -3.38 -0.79
C ALA A 27 -9.97 -4.17 -1.93
N GLY A 28 -9.09 -5.12 -1.59
CA GLY A 28 -8.40 -5.90 -2.60
C GLY A 28 -7.62 -7.10 -2.09
N GLY A 29 -7.12 -7.86 -3.05
CA GLY A 29 -6.18 -8.96 -2.84
C GLY A 29 -4.74 -8.51 -3.08
N VAL A 30 -3.83 -9.13 -2.35
CA VAL A 30 -2.39 -8.84 -2.37
C VAL A 30 -1.64 -10.13 -2.59
N ILE A 31 -0.61 -10.09 -3.43
CA ILE A 31 0.44 -11.11 -3.46
C ILE A 31 1.78 -10.41 -3.19
N SER A 32 2.60 -11.01 -2.35
CA SER A 32 3.83 -10.37 -1.89
C SER A 32 4.98 -11.34 -1.74
N GLN A 33 6.17 -10.77 -1.78
CA GLN A 33 7.43 -11.38 -1.38
C GLN A 33 8.26 -10.37 -0.59
N VAL A 34 9.27 -10.84 0.11
CA VAL A 34 10.27 -10.01 0.77
C VAL A 34 11.60 -10.22 0.06
N ASP A 35 12.11 -9.19 -0.58
CA ASP A 35 13.42 -9.23 -1.20
C ASP A 35 14.50 -9.17 -0.12
N GLY A 36 15.49 -10.07 -0.19
CA GLY A 36 16.55 -10.16 0.82
C GLY A 36 16.27 -11.14 1.97
N ASP A 37 15.28 -12.03 1.84
CA ASP A 37 14.98 -13.09 2.81
C ASP A 37 15.38 -14.51 2.34
N ASN A 38 16.02 -14.64 1.17
CA ASN A 38 16.34 -15.90 0.49
C ASN A 38 15.11 -16.74 0.06
N ASN A 39 13.88 -16.25 0.22
CA ASN A 39 12.65 -16.92 -0.16
C ASN A 39 12.03 -16.18 -1.36
N GLN A 40 12.41 -16.53 -2.58
CA GLN A 40 11.93 -15.84 -3.78
C GLN A 40 10.53 -16.32 -4.19
N GLY A 41 9.75 -15.40 -4.75
CA GLY A 41 8.45 -15.66 -5.37
C GLY A 41 7.25 -15.07 -4.60
N TYR A 42 6.24 -14.64 -5.34
CA TYR A 42 5.00 -14.05 -4.82
C TYR A 42 4.03 -15.13 -4.31
N HIS A 43 4.47 -15.93 -3.34
CA HIS A 43 3.69 -17.05 -2.79
C HIS A 43 2.83 -16.63 -1.57
N LYS A 44 3.03 -15.42 -1.04
CA LYS A 44 2.26 -14.92 0.10
C LYS A 44 1.03 -14.17 -0.40
N VAL A 45 -0.13 -14.77 -0.21
CA VAL A 45 -1.42 -14.10 -0.44
C VAL A 45 -1.83 -13.31 0.79
N GLY A 46 -2.34 -12.11 0.58
CA GLY A 46 -2.85 -11.21 1.60
C GLY A 46 -4.06 -10.43 1.11
N TYR A 47 -4.45 -9.45 1.88
CA TYR A 47 -5.57 -8.57 1.56
C TYR A 47 -5.26 -7.13 2.00
N LEU A 48 -6.00 -6.20 1.43
CA LEU A 48 -5.98 -4.80 1.81
C LEU A 48 -7.41 -4.25 1.92
N GLY A 49 -7.56 -3.20 2.69
CA GLY A 49 -8.84 -2.50 2.79
C GLY A 49 -8.71 -1.21 3.57
N GLY A 50 -9.45 -0.20 3.15
CA GLY A 50 -9.35 1.12 3.73
C GLY A 50 -10.31 2.14 3.14
N ALA A 51 -9.96 3.40 3.35
CA ALA A 51 -10.71 4.54 2.84
C ALA A 51 -9.76 5.53 2.16
N PHE A 52 -10.31 6.36 1.30
CA PHE A 52 -9.55 7.38 0.60
C PHE A 52 -10.34 8.69 0.44
N VAL A 53 -9.57 9.75 0.23
CA VAL A 53 -10.07 11.06 -0.21
C VAL A 53 -9.30 11.46 -1.45
N SER A 54 -10.02 11.83 -2.51
CA SER A 54 -9.48 12.29 -3.78
C SER A 54 -9.78 13.76 -4.01
N LEU A 55 -8.79 14.53 -4.41
CA LEU A 55 -8.89 15.95 -4.77
C LEU A 55 -8.64 16.09 -6.27
N LYS A 56 -9.67 16.50 -7.03
CA LYS A 56 -9.53 16.81 -8.44
C LYS A 56 -8.85 18.17 -8.64
N ILE A 57 -7.69 18.19 -9.28
CA ILE A 57 -6.90 19.41 -9.57
C ILE A 57 -7.18 19.93 -10.98
N SER A 58 -7.40 19.02 -11.93
CA SER A 58 -7.72 19.35 -13.33
C SER A 58 -8.66 18.30 -13.91
N PRO A 59 -9.20 18.51 -15.12
CA PRO A 59 -10.04 17.49 -15.79
C PRO A 59 -9.39 16.12 -15.92
N ARG A 60 -8.04 16.05 -15.92
CA ARG A 60 -7.30 14.80 -16.10
C ARG A 60 -6.42 14.42 -14.91
N SER A 61 -6.30 15.28 -13.88
CA SER A 61 -5.36 15.07 -12.77
C SER A 61 -6.05 15.17 -11.43
N SER A 62 -5.71 14.27 -10.53
CA SER A 62 -6.14 14.28 -9.13
C SER A 62 -5.02 13.81 -8.21
N PHE A 63 -5.08 14.25 -6.95
CA PHE A 63 -4.37 13.61 -5.85
C PHE A 63 -5.34 12.75 -5.05
N GLN A 64 -4.86 11.60 -4.59
CA GLN A 64 -5.60 10.71 -3.70
C GLN A 64 -4.76 10.38 -2.49
N LEU A 65 -5.29 10.68 -1.31
CA LEU A 65 -4.74 10.25 -0.03
C LEU A 65 -5.55 9.05 0.45
N GLU A 66 -4.86 7.98 0.82
CA GLU A 66 -5.48 6.75 1.31
C GLU A 66 -5.02 6.45 2.73
N MET A 67 -5.81 5.70 3.44
CA MET A 67 -5.45 5.05 4.69
C MET A 67 -5.98 3.63 4.62
N GLU A 68 -5.08 2.66 4.53
CA GLU A 68 -5.46 1.27 4.34
C GLU A 68 -4.65 0.33 5.23
N TYR A 69 -5.34 -0.69 5.74
CA TYR A 69 -4.67 -1.86 6.27
C TYR A 69 -4.24 -2.74 5.11
N ILE A 70 -2.99 -3.22 5.16
CA ILE A 70 -2.46 -4.14 4.15
C ILE A 70 -1.66 -5.26 4.81
N GLN A 71 -1.89 -6.50 4.37
CA GLN A 71 -1.14 -7.67 4.80
C GLN A 71 -0.12 -8.07 3.73
N LYS A 72 1.16 -7.83 4.05
CA LYS A 72 2.33 -8.17 3.22
C LYS A 72 3.07 -9.39 3.78
N GLY A 73 4.24 -9.73 3.23
CA GLY A 73 5.16 -10.73 3.77
C GLY A 73 5.71 -11.68 2.72
N ALA A 74 6.22 -12.84 3.20
CA ALA A 74 6.81 -13.87 2.37
C ALA A 74 6.30 -15.26 2.75
N ARG A 75 6.29 -16.18 1.78
CA ARG A 75 5.99 -17.60 2.01
C ARG A 75 6.87 -18.46 1.12
N LYS A 76 7.44 -19.48 1.73
CA LYS A 76 8.10 -20.59 1.04
C LYS A 76 7.35 -21.87 1.34
N ASN A 77 6.96 -22.58 0.30
CA ASN A 77 6.39 -23.92 0.43
C ASN A 77 7.52 -24.95 0.42
N ALA A 78 7.29 -26.11 1.04
CA ALA A 78 8.21 -27.25 0.91
C ALA A 78 8.42 -27.60 -0.56
N ASP A 79 9.65 -27.82 -0.97
CA ASP A 79 9.99 -28.29 -2.31
C ASP A 79 10.43 -29.75 -2.24
N THR A 80 9.53 -30.64 -2.63
CA THR A 80 9.75 -32.09 -2.64
C THR A 80 10.82 -32.53 -3.67
N LEU A 81 11.18 -31.69 -4.63
CA LEU A 81 12.17 -32.01 -5.67
C LEU A 81 13.61 -31.77 -5.21
N THR A 82 13.82 -30.85 -4.26
CA THR A 82 15.15 -30.47 -3.77
C THR A 82 15.47 -31.02 -2.37
N ASN A 83 14.63 -31.91 -1.79
CA ASN A 83 14.72 -32.39 -0.40
C ASN A 83 14.80 -31.26 0.65
N MET A 84 14.33 -30.05 0.32
CA MET A 84 14.19 -28.95 1.27
C MET A 84 12.79 -28.94 1.86
N ASP A 85 12.56 -29.74 2.89
CA ASP A 85 11.26 -29.83 3.60
C ASP A 85 10.96 -28.62 4.49
N THR A 86 11.72 -27.52 4.36
CA THR A 86 11.52 -26.35 5.22
C THR A 86 10.45 -25.43 4.63
N THR A 87 9.35 -25.31 5.35
CA THR A 87 8.32 -24.30 5.09
C THR A 87 8.60 -23.03 5.88
N PHE A 88 8.36 -21.89 5.26
CA PHE A 88 8.48 -20.58 5.91
C PHE A 88 7.26 -19.74 5.61
N LEU A 89 6.72 -19.08 6.63
CA LEU A 89 5.64 -18.13 6.50
C LEU A 89 5.94 -16.89 7.34
N ASN A 90 5.94 -15.75 6.70
CA ASN A 90 6.04 -14.45 7.34
C ASN A 90 4.82 -13.61 6.93
N ARG A 91 4.03 -13.19 7.92
CA ARG A 91 2.90 -12.28 7.74
C ARG A 91 3.24 -10.95 8.39
N LEU A 92 3.18 -9.90 7.60
CA LEU A 92 3.46 -8.53 8.03
C LEU A 92 2.19 -7.70 7.90
N HIS A 93 1.84 -7.02 8.97
CA HIS A 93 0.65 -6.18 9.05
C HIS A 93 1.06 -4.72 9.09
N TYR A 94 0.53 -3.92 8.17
CA TYR A 94 0.82 -2.49 8.07
C TYR A 94 -0.46 -1.65 7.98
N LEU A 95 -0.38 -0.44 8.52
CA LEU A 95 -1.20 0.68 8.12
C LEU A 95 -0.42 1.43 7.04
N GLU A 96 -0.86 1.36 5.79
CA GLU A 96 -0.26 2.05 4.66
C GLU A 96 -1.01 3.35 4.38
N ILE A 97 -0.27 4.45 4.17
CA ILE A 97 -0.82 5.79 3.93
C ILE A 97 -0.24 6.32 2.61
N PRO A 98 -0.84 5.93 1.47
CA PRO A 98 -0.44 6.39 0.15
C PRO A 98 -0.86 7.84 -0.13
N LEU A 99 0.03 8.62 -0.77
CA LEU A 99 -0.29 9.87 -1.43
C LEU A 99 -0.02 9.73 -2.92
N LEU A 100 -1.08 9.54 -3.71
CA LEU A 100 -1.00 9.19 -5.11
C LEU A 100 -1.37 10.37 -6.00
N TYR A 101 -0.52 10.67 -6.98
CA TYR A 101 -0.89 11.45 -8.13
C TYR A 101 -1.52 10.54 -9.18
N GLN A 102 -2.69 10.91 -9.69
CA GLN A 102 -3.44 10.15 -10.68
C GLN A 102 -3.64 10.98 -11.94
N TYR A 103 -3.32 10.40 -13.09
CA TYR A 103 -3.49 11.00 -14.40
C TYR A 103 -4.39 10.17 -15.31
N THR A 104 -5.50 10.76 -15.74
CA THR A 104 -6.46 10.15 -16.67
C THR A 104 -5.97 10.35 -18.12
N PHE A 105 -5.43 9.29 -18.72
CA PHE A 105 -4.93 9.33 -20.09
C PHE A 105 -5.96 8.88 -21.14
N ALA A 106 -7.00 8.13 -20.72
CA ALA A 106 -8.14 7.76 -21.54
C ALA A 106 -9.43 7.92 -20.73
N LYS A 107 -10.61 7.91 -21.38
CA LYS A 107 -11.88 8.18 -20.70
C LYS A 107 -12.10 7.40 -19.41
N ARG A 108 -11.58 6.16 -19.32
CA ARG A 108 -11.78 5.26 -18.18
C ARG A 108 -10.48 4.85 -17.49
N PHE A 109 -9.32 5.11 -18.08
CA PHE A 109 -8.04 4.65 -17.56
C PHE A 109 -7.26 5.78 -16.89
N GLN A 110 -6.69 5.49 -15.74
CA GLN A 110 -5.77 6.36 -15.01
C GLN A 110 -4.47 5.61 -14.72
N ALA A 111 -3.36 6.32 -14.86
CA ALA A 111 -2.09 5.94 -14.24
C ALA A 111 -1.99 6.60 -12.87
N GLU A 112 -1.38 5.91 -11.92
CA GLU A 112 -1.14 6.45 -10.58
C GLU A 112 0.30 6.18 -10.14
N ILE A 113 0.84 7.14 -9.41
CA ILE A 113 2.19 7.08 -8.86
C ILE A 113 2.27 7.91 -7.58
N GLY A 114 3.01 7.44 -6.61
CA GLY A 114 3.26 8.21 -5.40
C GLY A 114 3.99 7.44 -4.31
N PRO A 115 4.39 8.13 -3.25
CA PRO A 115 4.91 7.52 -2.04
C PRO A 115 3.79 7.03 -1.12
N ALA A 116 4.15 6.09 -0.25
CA ALA A 116 3.34 5.68 0.90
C ALA A 116 4.20 5.57 2.15
N ALA A 117 3.67 5.97 3.28
CA ALA A 117 4.24 5.66 4.59
C ALA A 117 3.59 4.36 5.09
N ASP A 118 4.43 3.37 5.41
CA ASP A 118 4.01 2.09 5.99
C ASP A 118 4.30 2.10 7.49
N VAL A 119 3.27 2.10 8.30
CA VAL A 119 3.38 1.97 9.77
C VAL A 119 3.21 0.50 10.14
N PHE A 120 4.25 -0.10 10.71
CA PHE A 120 4.23 -1.51 11.13
C PHE A 120 3.31 -1.72 12.33
N LEU A 121 2.39 -2.67 12.21
CA LEU A 121 1.43 -3.02 13.27
C LEU A 121 1.79 -4.32 13.99
N GLY A 122 2.47 -5.24 13.29
CA GLY A 122 2.86 -6.52 13.86
C GLY A 122 3.26 -7.54 12.80
N SER A 123 3.87 -8.63 13.24
CA SER A 123 4.27 -9.75 12.40
C SER A 123 3.95 -11.08 13.05
N TYR A 124 3.79 -12.09 12.20
CA TYR A 124 3.75 -13.50 12.60
C TYR A 124 4.72 -14.28 11.71
N GLU A 125 5.70 -14.93 12.32
CA GLU A 125 6.67 -15.77 11.63
C GLU A 125 6.51 -17.24 12.05
N GLU A 126 6.62 -18.14 11.08
CA GLU A 126 6.48 -19.57 11.27
C GLU A 126 7.49 -20.30 10.40
N VAL A 127 8.21 -21.25 11.00
CA VAL A 127 9.15 -22.15 10.33
C VAL A 127 8.72 -23.58 10.65
N ASN A 128 8.40 -24.38 9.64
CA ASN A 128 7.91 -25.76 9.79
C ASN A 128 6.69 -25.90 10.73
N GLY A 129 5.78 -24.94 10.71
CA GLY A 129 4.58 -24.95 11.54
C GLY A 129 4.79 -24.52 13.01
N LEU A 130 5.99 -24.04 13.35
CA LEU A 130 6.34 -23.60 14.71
C LEU A 130 6.86 -22.17 14.70
N GLU A 131 6.52 -21.40 15.73
CA GLU A 131 7.15 -20.10 15.93
C GLU A 131 8.63 -20.28 16.26
N PRO A 132 9.54 -19.54 15.58
CA PRO A 132 10.97 -19.70 15.82
C PRO A 132 11.34 -19.30 17.25
N PRO A 133 12.13 -20.11 17.99
CA PRO A 133 12.44 -19.87 19.42
C PRO A 133 13.49 -18.77 19.65
N TYR A 134 13.99 -18.13 18.59
CA TYR A 134 15.06 -17.12 18.66
C TYR A 134 14.52 -15.73 18.44
N LEU A 135 15.17 -14.76 19.08
CA LEU A 135 14.90 -13.33 18.88
C LEU A 135 15.14 -12.98 17.41
N THR A 136 14.07 -12.66 16.70
CA THR A 136 14.16 -12.15 15.33
C THR A 136 14.57 -10.69 15.35
N VAL A 137 15.33 -10.25 14.36
CA VAL A 137 15.66 -8.82 14.19
C VAL A 137 14.36 -8.04 14.07
N PRO A 138 14.17 -6.96 14.86
CA PRO A 138 12.92 -6.20 14.87
C PRO A 138 12.65 -5.53 13.53
N TYR A 139 11.38 -5.41 13.18
CA TYR A 139 10.94 -4.62 12.02
C TYR A 139 11.01 -3.13 12.30
N GLN A 140 11.29 -2.34 11.28
CA GLN A 140 11.22 -0.88 11.35
C GLN A 140 9.77 -0.45 11.57
N THR A 141 9.56 0.48 12.51
CA THR A 141 8.22 0.97 12.87
C THR A 141 7.55 1.74 11.73
N VAL A 142 8.34 2.50 10.96
CA VAL A 142 7.86 3.27 9.81
C VAL A 142 8.83 3.08 8.65
N THR A 143 8.30 2.75 7.49
CA THR A 143 9.07 2.64 6.25
C THR A 143 8.40 3.42 5.12
N LEU A 144 9.18 3.74 4.09
CA LEU A 144 8.70 4.43 2.89
C LEU A 144 8.57 3.42 1.75
N THR A 145 7.44 3.45 1.05
CA THR A 145 7.13 2.63 -0.12
C THR A 145 6.86 3.51 -1.33
N GLY A 146 7.34 3.12 -2.50
CA GLY A 146 6.94 3.68 -3.77
C GLY A 146 5.82 2.86 -4.40
N ILE A 147 4.81 3.52 -4.94
CA ILE A 147 3.65 2.89 -5.58
C ILE A 147 3.56 3.39 -7.02
N ILE A 148 3.35 2.45 -7.95
CA ILE A 148 2.91 2.73 -9.31
C ILE A 148 1.73 1.84 -9.65
N GLY A 149 0.79 2.34 -10.45
CA GLY A 149 -0.39 1.56 -10.78
C GLY A 149 -1.12 2.05 -12.02
N ILE A 150 -2.05 1.21 -12.44
CA ILE A 150 -3.03 1.52 -13.47
C ILE A 150 -4.42 1.17 -12.96
N THR A 151 -5.37 2.05 -13.19
CA THR A 151 -6.76 1.85 -12.76
C THR A 151 -7.72 2.07 -13.90
N CYS A 152 -8.87 1.42 -13.82
CA CYS A 152 -9.95 1.52 -14.81
C CYS A 152 -11.28 1.74 -14.11
N PHE A 153 -12.01 2.80 -14.51
CA PHE A 153 -13.39 3.01 -14.08
C PHE A 153 -14.33 2.02 -14.77
N ILE A 154 -14.94 1.14 -14.01
CA ILE A 154 -15.96 0.19 -14.46
C ILE A 154 -17.29 0.93 -14.60
N THR A 155 -17.65 1.72 -13.56
CA THR A 155 -18.81 2.62 -13.52
C THR A 155 -18.36 3.99 -12.98
N ASP A 156 -19.30 4.93 -12.84
CA ASP A 156 -19.01 6.26 -12.27
C ASP A 156 -18.65 6.19 -10.76
N HIS A 157 -19.02 5.11 -10.10
CA HIS A 157 -18.69 4.87 -8.68
C HIS A 157 -17.63 3.81 -8.45
N LEU A 158 -17.43 2.86 -9.38
CA LEU A 158 -16.57 1.71 -9.19
C LEU A 158 -15.33 1.79 -10.08
N LYS A 159 -14.17 1.67 -9.47
CA LYS A 159 -12.85 1.62 -10.11
C LYS A 159 -12.13 0.34 -9.73
N ALA A 160 -11.57 -0.39 -10.69
CA ALA A 160 -10.62 -1.47 -10.47
C ALA A 160 -9.20 -0.96 -10.68
N GLY A 161 -8.24 -1.47 -9.90
CA GLY A 161 -6.84 -1.05 -9.98
C GLY A 161 -5.87 -2.20 -9.78
N PHE A 162 -4.77 -2.12 -10.51
CA PHE A 162 -3.59 -2.96 -10.31
C PHE A 162 -2.43 -2.08 -9.89
N ARG A 163 -1.71 -2.45 -8.82
CA ARG A 163 -0.59 -1.70 -8.25
C ARG A 163 0.61 -2.58 -8.05
N PHE A 164 1.76 -1.98 -8.20
CA PHE A 164 3.06 -2.47 -7.76
C PHE A 164 3.57 -1.54 -6.66
N ASN A 165 3.83 -2.09 -5.48
CA ASN A 165 4.35 -1.37 -4.33
C ASN A 165 5.72 -1.94 -3.97
N TYR A 166 6.73 -1.08 -3.82
CA TYR A 166 8.08 -1.48 -3.48
C TYR A 166 8.63 -0.63 -2.33
N SER A 167 9.14 -1.27 -1.27
CA SER A 167 9.76 -0.55 -0.16
C SER A 167 11.03 0.16 -0.63
N LEU A 168 11.12 1.46 -0.37
CA LEU A 168 12.28 2.30 -0.67
C LEU A 168 13.28 2.34 0.50
N MET A 169 12.81 2.02 1.70
CA MET A 169 13.60 1.82 2.92
C MET A 169 13.53 0.35 3.34
N SER A 170 14.58 -0.14 4.00
CA SER A 170 14.59 -1.51 4.50
C SER A 170 13.54 -1.70 5.61
N ILE A 171 12.84 -2.82 5.60
CA ILE A 171 11.91 -3.20 6.68
C ILE A 171 12.61 -3.87 7.85
N ARG A 172 13.82 -4.42 7.61
CA ARG A 172 14.79 -4.96 8.58
C ARG A 172 16.19 -4.63 8.12
N THR A 173 17.12 -4.38 9.05
CA THR A 173 18.51 -4.01 8.78
C THR A 173 19.41 -5.21 8.44
N ASP A 174 20.66 -4.95 8.13
CA ASP A 174 21.70 -5.82 7.54
C ASP A 174 22.10 -7.08 8.33
N TYR A 175 21.61 -7.28 9.54
CA TYR A 175 21.88 -8.50 10.34
C TYR A 175 21.05 -9.72 9.93
N VAL A 176 20.34 -9.64 8.79
CA VAL A 176 19.47 -10.70 8.29
C VAL A 176 20.16 -11.41 7.14
N ALA A 177 20.21 -12.74 7.18
CA ALA A 177 20.75 -13.55 6.10
C ALA A 177 20.00 -13.28 4.78
N GLY A 178 20.74 -13.00 3.71
CA GLY A 178 20.18 -12.71 2.39
C GLY A 178 19.91 -11.23 2.12
N ALA A 179 20.15 -10.34 3.08
CA ALA A 179 19.95 -8.90 2.95
C ALA A 179 20.50 -8.35 1.62
N ARG A 180 19.73 -7.49 0.96
CA ARG A 180 20.10 -6.84 -0.30
C ARG A 180 20.34 -5.36 -0.07
N LYS A 181 21.29 -4.78 -0.80
CA LYS A 181 21.49 -3.33 -0.83
C LYS A 181 20.61 -2.74 -1.92
N ILE A 182 19.65 -1.90 -1.51
CA ILE A 182 18.79 -1.16 -2.43
C ILE A 182 18.84 0.31 -2.02
N LEU A 183 19.02 1.20 -3.00
CA LEU A 183 19.24 2.63 -2.78
C LEU A 183 20.38 2.89 -1.78
N PHE A 184 20.07 3.22 -0.54
CA PHE A 184 21.03 3.67 0.47
C PHE A 184 21.23 2.67 1.61
N GLU A 185 20.36 1.65 1.74
CA GLU A 185 20.34 0.72 2.87
C GLU A 185 20.54 -0.73 2.41
N THR A 186 21.10 -1.54 3.31
CA THR A 186 21.16 -2.99 3.16
C THR A 186 20.14 -3.62 4.11
N GLY A 187 19.30 -4.52 3.62
CA GLY A 187 18.26 -5.14 4.45
C GLY A 187 17.26 -5.95 3.63
N GLN A 188 16.07 -6.05 4.16
CA GLN A 188 14.92 -6.68 3.52
C GLN A 188 13.93 -5.63 3.04
N TYR A 189 13.21 -5.92 1.94
CA TYR A 189 12.30 -4.99 1.29
C TYR A 189 11.00 -5.69 0.90
N ASN A 190 9.87 -5.08 1.19
CA ASN A 190 8.58 -5.56 0.70
C ASN A 190 8.45 -5.30 -0.80
N ASN A 191 8.00 -6.32 -1.52
CA ASN A 191 7.73 -6.29 -2.94
C ASN A 191 6.33 -6.88 -3.15
N VAL A 192 5.39 -6.05 -3.62
CA VAL A 192 3.96 -6.31 -3.51
C VAL A 192 3.25 -6.00 -4.83
N LEU A 193 2.39 -6.93 -5.23
CA LEU A 193 1.41 -6.72 -6.29
C LEU A 193 0.01 -6.77 -5.69
N SER A 194 -0.84 -5.82 -6.03
CA SER A 194 -2.22 -5.79 -5.55
C SER A 194 -3.22 -5.58 -6.67
N LEU A 195 -4.39 -6.19 -6.50
CA LEU A 195 -5.56 -5.99 -7.34
C LEU A 195 -6.71 -5.58 -6.44
N GLY A 196 -7.25 -4.39 -6.63
CA GLY A 196 -8.25 -3.79 -5.75
C GLY A 196 -9.44 -3.19 -6.48
N LEU A 197 -10.51 -3.01 -5.73
CA LEU A 197 -11.70 -2.28 -6.11
C LEU A 197 -11.85 -1.06 -5.19
N SER A 198 -12.20 0.08 -5.77
CA SER A 198 -12.48 1.32 -5.05
C SER A 198 -13.89 1.79 -5.37
N TRP A 199 -14.66 2.09 -4.33
CA TRP A 199 -16.02 2.63 -4.45
C TRP A 199 -16.03 4.09 -4.04
N TYR A 200 -16.42 4.98 -4.97
CA TYR A 200 -16.57 6.41 -4.76
C TYR A 200 -17.97 6.73 -4.24
N PHE A 201 -18.07 7.53 -3.18
CA PHE A 201 -19.35 7.95 -2.61
C PHE A 201 -20.13 8.90 -3.54
N LYS A 202 -19.40 9.76 -4.25
CA LYS A 202 -19.99 10.61 -5.31
C LYS A 202 -19.65 10.05 -6.68
N PRO A 203 -20.54 10.16 -7.67
CA PRO A 203 -20.21 9.75 -9.04
C PRO A 203 -19.06 10.61 -9.57
N ARG A 204 -18.35 10.07 -10.52
CA ARG A 204 -17.27 10.78 -11.21
C ARG A 204 -17.82 11.91 -12.05
N ASP A 205 -17.30 13.13 -11.85
CA ASP A 205 -17.52 14.25 -12.76
C ASP A 205 -16.58 14.11 -13.97
N TYR A 206 -17.14 14.03 -15.18
CA TYR A 206 -16.43 13.96 -16.45
C TYR A 206 -15.83 15.31 -16.86
#